data_987d1e846a466695b88aa8f388a4c5d8
#
_entry.id   987d1e846a466695b88aa8f388a4c5d8
#
_cell.length_a   1.000
_cell.length_b   1.000
_cell.length_c   1.000
_cell.angle_alpha   90.00
_cell.angle_beta   90.00
_cell.angle_gamma   90.00
#
_symmetry.space_group_name_H-M   'P 1'
#
loop_
_entity.id
_entity.type
_entity.pdbx_description
1 polymer ?
#
loop_
_entity_poly.entity_id
_entity_poly.type
_entity_poly.pdbx_seq_one_letter_code
_entity_poly.pdbx_strand_id
1 'polypeptide(L)'
;NNLSNNIRAFNNVNISFLKDSDYNISTDSFNWDLNTSVIDINNPLDINFENTKINASKGFYNIDSSLLKIDNTRFNRKINNSEGVEEYQVEIKSDFAKWFKNDNKLVFTSNEKQVETTIKFLLTK
;
A
#
# COMPACT_ATOMS: atom_id res chain seq x y z
N ASN A 1 9.54 -20.59 -27.59
CA ASN A 1 10.53 -20.06 -26.68
C ASN A 1 10.06 -20.25 -25.24
N ASN A 2 10.88 -20.91 -24.47
CA ASN A 2 10.55 -21.22 -23.08
C ASN A 2 11.12 -20.23 -22.08
N LEU A 3 11.61 -19.11 -22.56
CA LEU A 3 12.11 -18.09 -21.65
C LEU A 3 10.93 -17.45 -20.93
N SER A 4 10.97 -17.56 -19.64
CA SER A 4 10.01 -16.90 -18.79
C SER A 4 10.34 -15.40 -18.76
N ASN A 5 9.34 -14.56 -19.03
CA ASN A 5 9.49 -13.12 -18.89
C ASN A 5 9.09 -12.68 -17.49
N ASN A 6 9.62 -13.39 -16.52
CA ASN A 6 9.35 -13.11 -15.10
C ASN A 6 10.62 -12.72 -14.39
N ILE A 7 10.49 -11.75 -13.52
CA ILE A 7 11.54 -11.36 -12.59
C ILE A 7 11.06 -11.72 -11.20
N ARG A 8 11.85 -12.53 -10.49
CA ARG A 8 11.56 -12.89 -9.10
C ARG A 8 12.63 -12.32 -8.21
N ALA A 9 12.22 -11.71 -7.14
CA ALA A 9 13.12 -11.15 -6.16
C ALA A 9 12.78 -11.70 -4.78
N PHE A 10 13.80 -11.94 -3.96
CA PHE A 10 13.66 -12.55 -2.65
C PHE A 10 14.53 -11.84 -1.63
N ASN A 11 14.18 -12.00 -0.37
CA ASN A 11 14.98 -11.56 0.78
C ASN A 11 15.07 -10.03 0.89
N ASN A 12 14.09 -9.44 1.51
CA ASN A 12 14.05 -8.02 1.80
C ASN A 12 14.04 -7.15 0.54
N VAL A 13 12.93 -7.22 -0.16
CA VAL A 13 12.75 -6.47 -1.40
C VAL A 13 12.14 -5.11 -1.10
N ASN A 14 12.68 -4.07 -1.73
CA ASN A 14 12.11 -2.73 -1.68
C ASN A 14 11.76 -2.29 -3.09
N ILE A 15 10.51 -1.83 -3.26
CA ILE A 15 10.05 -1.27 -4.51
C ILE A 15 9.81 0.21 -4.31
N SER A 16 10.53 1.03 -5.08
CA SER A 16 10.42 2.48 -5.01
C SER A 16 9.96 3.01 -6.36
N PHE A 17 9.19 4.08 -6.34
CA PHE A 17 8.71 4.70 -7.57
C PHE A 17 9.62 5.87 -7.92
N LEU A 18 10.21 5.81 -9.12
CA LEU A 18 11.22 6.79 -9.53
C LEU A 18 10.67 8.23 -9.59
N LYS A 19 9.39 8.38 -9.89
CA LYS A 19 8.77 9.71 -9.96
C LYS A 19 8.29 10.22 -8.62
N ASP A 20 8.08 9.29 -7.66
CA ASP A 20 7.60 9.60 -6.33
C ASP A 20 8.44 8.82 -5.33
N SER A 21 9.62 9.34 -5.04
CA SER A 21 10.57 8.68 -4.15
C SER A 21 10.04 8.48 -2.74
N ASP A 22 8.94 9.17 -2.40
CA ASP A 22 8.33 9.07 -1.08
C ASP A 22 7.54 7.79 -0.89
N TYR A 23 7.22 7.06 -1.98
CA TYR A 23 6.48 5.82 -1.92
C TYR A 23 7.43 4.63 -1.94
N ASN A 24 7.27 3.74 -0.97
CA ASN A 24 8.13 2.58 -0.83
C ASN A 24 7.30 1.37 -0.42
N ILE A 25 7.48 0.25 -1.12
CA ILE A 25 6.86 -1.03 -0.78
C ILE A 25 7.96 -1.97 -0.34
N SER A 26 7.83 -2.54 0.86
CA SER A 26 8.76 -3.51 1.40
C SER A 26 8.06 -4.86 1.54
N THR A 27 8.70 -5.92 1.07
CA THR A 27 8.18 -7.29 1.16
C THR A 27 9.35 -8.28 1.11
N ASP A 28 9.09 -9.54 1.41
CA ASP A 28 10.12 -10.56 1.34
C ASP A 28 10.40 -11.01 -0.09
N SER A 29 9.37 -11.06 -0.92
CA SER A 29 9.54 -11.52 -2.31
C SER A 29 8.42 -11.03 -3.19
N PHE A 30 8.68 -10.99 -4.49
CA PHE A 30 7.65 -10.72 -5.48
C PHE A 30 7.95 -11.47 -6.78
N ASN A 31 6.94 -11.58 -7.62
CA ASN A 31 7.06 -12.06 -8.98
C ASN A 31 6.52 -10.99 -9.93
N TRP A 32 7.35 -10.55 -10.85
CA TRP A 32 6.98 -9.55 -11.86
C TRP A 32 6.89 -10.23 -13.21
N ASP A 33 5.67 -10.24 -13.76
CA ASP A 33 5.44 -10.76 -15.11
C ASP A 33 5.57 -9.61 -16.10
N LEU A 34 6.63 -9.65 -16.90
CA LEU A 34 6.94 -8.58 -17.85
C LEU A 34 5.95 -8.55 -19.03
N ASN A 35 5.30 -9.67 -19.33
CA ASN A 35 4.32 -9.73 -20.42
C ASN A 35 3.01 -9.04 -20.06
N THR A 36 2.57 -9.19 -18.83
CA THR A 36 1.32 -8.59 -18.36
C THR A 36 1.52 -7.30 -17.61
N SER A 37 2.76 -6.94 -17.32
CA SER A 37 3.12 -5.76 -16.52
C SER A 37 2.54 -5.82 -15.10
N VAL A 38 2.47 -7.02 -14.54
CA VAL A 38 1.89 -7.24 -13.21
C VAL A 38 2.97 -7.71 -12.25
N ILE A 39 2.99 -7.10 -11.08
CA ILE A 39 3.81 -7.54 -9.96
C ILE A 39 2.91 -8.19 -8.93
N ASP A 40 3.13 -9.48 -8.67
CA ASP A 40 2.42 -10.24 -7.65
C ASP A 40 3.27 -10.33 -6.39
N ILE A 41 2.67 -9.96 -5.27
CA ILE A 41 3.31 -10.06 -3.96
C ILE A 41 2.45 -10.98 -3.11
N ASN A 42 2.90 -12.22 -2.95
CA ASN A 42 2.15 -13.25 -2.21
C ASN A 42 2.63 -13.39 -0.77
N ASN A 43 3.20 -12.35 -0.23
CA ASN A 43 3.72 -12.27 1.14
C ASN A 43 3.21 -10.99 1.79
N PRO A 44 3.27 -10.91 3.12
CA PRO A 44 2.99 -9.64 3.76
C PRO A 44 3.87 -8.53 3.21
N LEU A 45 3.28 -7.36 3.05
CA LEU A 45 3.99 -6.18 2.53
C LEU A 45 3.64 -4.96 3.36
N ASP A 46 4.56 -4.02 3.37
CA ASP A 46 4.41 -2.73 4.02
C ASP A 46 4.58 -1.65 2.97
N ILE A 47 3.67 -0.69 2.98
CA ILE A 47 3.75 0.48 2.10
C ILE A 47 3.94 1.70 2.99
N ASN A 48 4.96 2.48 2.71
CA ASN A 48 5.26 3.69 3.47
C ASN A 48 5.32 4.88 2.52
N PHE A 49 4.60 5.93 2.85
CA PHE A 49 4.71 7.20 2.16
C PHE A 49 4.29 8.32 3.08
N GLU A 50 5.09 9.36 3.14
CA GLU A 50 4.85 10.49 4.03
C GLU A 50 4.59 10.03 5.47
N ASN A 51 3.47 10.42 6.06
CA ASN A 51 3.08 10.03 7.42
C ASN A 51 2.14 8.83 7.42
N THR A 52 2.14 8.05 6.34
CA THR A 52 1.21 6.96 6.13
C THR A 52 1.93 5.63 6.10
N LYS A 53 1.33 4.64 6.74
CA LYS A 53 1.82 3.27 6.74
C LYS A 53 0.66 2.34 6.45
N ILE A 54 0.84 1.45 5.47
CA ILE A 54 -0.16 0.45 5.12
C ILE A 54 0.48 -0.92 5.25
N ASN A 55 -0.18 -1.82 5.98
CA ASN A 55 0.21 -3.22 6.05
C ASN A 55 -0.83 -4.04 5.30
N ALA A 56 -0.40 -5.06 4.60
CA ALA A 56 -1.28 -5.95 3.87
C ALA A 56 -0.73 -7.36 3.88
N SER A 57 -1.59 -8.37 3.68
CA SER A 57 -1.16 -9.76 3.63
C SER A 57 -0.61 -10.16 2.27
N LYS A 58 -1.09 -9.53 1.21
CA LYS A 58 -0.61 -9.74 -0.15
C LYS A 58 -1.00 -8.58 -1.02
N GLY A 59 -0.38 -8.46 -2.18
CA GLY A 59 -0.62 -7.35 -3.08
C GLY A 59 -0.46 -7.74 -4.55
N PHE A 60 -0.99 -6.87 -5.39
CA PHE A 60 -0.96 -7.01 -6.83
C PHE A 60 -0.86 -5.60 -7.41
N TYR A 61 0.17 -5.36 -8.19
CA TYR A 61 0.37 -4.05 -8.80
C TYR A 61 0.40 -4.18 -10.32
N ASN A 62 -0.50 -3.47 -10.99
CA ASN A 62 -0.51 -3.38 -12.44
C ASN A 62 0.22 -2.11 -12.84
N ILE A 63 1.38 -2.26 -13.49
CA ILE A 63 2.23 -1.13 -13.84
C ILE A 63 1.56 -0.24 -14.90
N ASP A 64 0.90 -0.86 -15.86
CA ASP A 64 0.28 -0.11 -16.98
C ASP A 64 -0.85 0.78 -16.52
N SER A 65 -1.67 0.31 -15.60
CA SER A 65 -2.80 1.08 -15.07
C SER A 65 -2.48 1.85 -13.80
N SER A 66 -1.30 1.62 -13.22
CA SER A 66 -0.89 2.20 -11.94
C SER A 66 -1.89 1.90 -10.83
N LEU A 67 -2.41 0.67 -10.83
CA LEU A 67 -3.38 0.21 -9.85
C LEU A 67 -2.75 -0.81 -8.92
N LEU A 68 -2.79 -0.53 -7.63
CA LEU A 68 -2.38 -1.46 -6.59
C LEU A 68 -3.62 -2.00 -5.89
N LYS A 69 -3.71 -3.33 -5.81
CA LYS A 69 -4.74 -4.02 -5.02
C LYS A 69 -4.05 -4.75 -3.89
N ILE A 70 -4.58 -4.59 -2.68
CA ILE A 70 -4.00 -5.23 -1.50
C ILE A 70 -5.09 -5.85 -0.66
N ASP A 71 -4.74 -6.94 0.03
CA ASP A 71 -5.68 -7.74 0.82
C ASP A 71 -5.36 -7.63 2.31
N ASN A 72 -6.40 -7.68 3.13
CA ASN A 72 -6.30 -7.64 4.60
C ASN A 72 -5.49 -6.44 5.04
N THR A 73 -6.02 -5.25 4.77
CA THR A 73 -5.27 -4.03 4.91
C THR A 73 -5.46 -3.37 6.26
N ARG A 74 -4.38 -2.76 6.73
CA ARG A 74 -4.41 -1.88 7.88
C ARG A 74 -3.69 -0.60 7.48
N PHE A 75 -4.44 0.48 7.44
CA PHE A 75 -3.94 1.80 7.06
C PHE A 75 -3.79 2.64 8.32
N ASN A 76 -2.66 3.31 8.46
CA ASN A 76 -2.39 4.25 9.55
C ASN A 76 -1.81 5.51 8.98
N ARG A 77 -2.38 6.64 9.36
CA ARG A 77 -1.87 7.93 8.95
C ARG A 77 -1.91 8.91 10.11
N LYS A 78 -0.82 9.63 10.30
CA LYS A 78 -0.75 10.72 11.27
C LYS A 78 -0.92 12.03 10.53
N ILE A 79 -1.82 12.85 11.02
CA ILE A 79 -2.12 14.15 10.43
C ILE A 79 -1.97 15.21 11.51
N ASN A 80 -1.15 16.22 11.25
CA ASN A 80 -0.99 17.36 12.15
C ASN A 80 -1.75 18.54 11.58
N ASN A 81 -2.36 19.35 12.43
CA ASN A 81 -2.93 20.59 11.96
C ASN A 81 -1.79 21.59 11.63
N SER A 82 -2.13 22.68 10.97
CA SER A 82 -1.14 23.63 10.48
C SER A 82 -0.34 24.30 11.60
N GLU A 83 -0.86 24.31 12.81
CA GLU A 83 -0.20 24.92 13.97
C GLU A 83 0.56 23.92 14.82
N GLY A 84 0.45 22.61 14.49
CA GLY A 84 1.10 21.58 15.27
C GLY A 84 0.52 21.34 16.65
N VAL A 85 -0.65 21.92 16.94
CA VAL A 85 -1.28 21.82 18.26
C VAL A 85 -2.08 20.53 18.41
N GLU A 86 -2.68 20.05 17.32
CA GLU A 86 -3.45 18.82 17.32
C GLU A 86 -2.85 17.82 16.35
N GLU A 87 -2.83 16.58 16.77
CA GLU A 87 -2.39 15.48 15.96
C GLU A 87 -3.54 14.47 15.87
N TYR A 88 -3.82 14.02 14.67
CA TYR A 88 -4.82 12.98 14.42
C TYR A 88 -4.12 11.71 13.97
N GLN A 89 -4.65 10.60 14.40
CA GLN A 89 -4.24 9.32 13.87
C GLN A 89 -5.48 8.63 13.28
N VAL A 90 -5.41 8.30 12.01
CA VAL A 90 -6.49 7.62 11.30
C VAL A 90 -6.08 6.18 11.07
N GLU A 91 -6.90 5.25 11.53
CA GLU A 91 -6.71 3.83 11.28
C GLU A 91 -7.89 3.31 10.48
N ILE A 92 -7.61 2.57 9.41
CA ILE A 92 -8.64 1.94 8.59
C ILE A 92 -8.27 0.48 8.41
N LYS A 93 -9.18 -0.41 8.76
CA LYS A 93 -9.05 -1.85 8.54
C LYS A 93 -10.06 -2.29 7.52
N SER A 94 -9.63 -3.05 6.54
CA SER A 94 -10.50 -3.54 5.50
C SER A 94 -10.01 -4.88 4.96
N ASP A 95 -10.90 -5.61 4.30
CA ASP A 95 -10.51 -6.86 3.63
C ASP A 95 -9.71 -6.57 2.37
N PHE A 96 -10.00 -5.46 1.70
CA PHE A 96 -9.36 -5.08 0.45
C PHE A 96 -9.14 -3.58 0.40
N ALA A 97 -8.12 -3.18 -0.33
CA ALA A 97 -7.95 -1.78 -0.70
C ALA A 97 -7.43 -1.70 -2.13
N LYS A 98 -7.81 -0.66 -2.82
CA LYS A 98 -7.33 -0.35 -4.16
C LYS A 98 -6.75 1.05 -4.14
N TRP A 99 -5.54 1.18 -4.63
CA TRP A 99 -4.89 2.46 -4.76
C TRP A 99 -4.72 2.78 -6.24
N PHE A 100 -5.45 3.80 -6.65
CA PHE A 100 -5.38 4.36 -8.00
C PHE A 100 -4.32 5.46 -7.98
N LYS A 101 -3.08 5.08 -8.26
CA LYS A 101 -1.94 5.97 -8.07
C LYS A 101 -2.03 7.23 -8.90
N ASN A 102 -2.49 7.12 -10.16
CA ASN A 102 -2.61 8.27 -11.04
C ASN A 102 -3.62 9.30 -10.54
N ASP A 103 -4.66 8.84 -9.87
CA ASP A 103 -5.70 9.70 -9.32
C ASP A 103 -5.47 10.05 -7.86
N ASN A 104 -4.41 9.50 -7.28
CA ASN A 104 -4.10 9.64 -5.85
C ASN A 104 -5.31 9.30 -4.98
N LYS A 105 -5.96 8.20 -5.31
CA LYS A 105 -7.20 7.79 -4.67
C LYS A 105 -7.05 6.39 -4.07
N LEU A 106 -7.43 6.26 -2.81
CA LEU A 106 -7.37 5.00 -2.08
C LEU A 106 -8.78 4.61 -1.65
N VAL A 107 -9.21 3.41 -2.01
CA VAL A 107 -10.56 2.91 -1.72
C VAL A 107 -10.45 1.63 -0.89
N PHE A 108 -11.13 1.61 0.25
CA PHE A 108 -11.17 0.47 1.15
C PHE A 108 -12.52 -0.22 1.04
N THR A 109 -12.51 -1.55 0.92
CA THR A 109 -13.73 -2.35 0.82
C THR A 109 -13.63 -3.59 1.67
N SER A 110 -14.78 -4.10 2.10
CA SER A 110 -14.87 -5.36 2.84
C SER A 110 -16.08 -6.14 2.33
N ASN A 111 -15.95 -7.47 2.27
CA ASN A 111 -17.00 -8.33 1.72
C ASN A 111 -18.17 -8.51 2.68
N GLU A 112 -17.90 -9.01 3.87
CA GLU A 112 -18.95 -9.37 4.83
C GLU A 112 -19.02 -8.44 6.03
N LYS A 113 -17.93 -7.72 6.27
CA LYS A 113 -17.82 -6.79 7.39
C LYS A 113 -17.73 -5.38 6.85
N GLN A 114 -18.17 -4.45 7.66
CA GLN A 114 -17.98 -3.06 7.32
C GLN A 114 -16.50 -2.69 7.48
N VAL A 115 -16.05 -1.72 6.69
CA VAL A 115 -14.73 -1.13 6.87
C VAL A 115 -14.70 -0.44 8.23
N GLU A 116 -13.72 -0.79 9.04
CA GLU A 116 -13.56 -0.18 10.36
C GLU A 116 -12.63 1.01 10.25
N THR A 117 -13.12 2.17 10.68
CA THR A 117 -12.33 3.40 10.68
C THR A 117 -12.30 3.97 12.10
N THR A 118 -11.11 4.23 12.60
CA THR A 118 -10.89 4.82 13.91
C THR A 118 -10.06 6.08 13.75
N ILE A 119 -10.53 7.16 14.35
CA ILE A 119 -9.79 8.42 14.36
C ILE A 119 -9.48 8.77 15.81
N LYS A 120 -8.19 8.92 16.09
CA LYS A 120 -7.72 9.31 17.42
C LYS A 120 -7.17 10.71 17.36
N PHE A 121 -7.61 11.53 18.30
CA PHE A 121 -7.11 12.90 18.44
C PHE A 121 -6.12 12.92 19.59
N LEU A 122 -4.91 13.33 19.30
CA LEU A 122 -3.87 13.49 20.31
C LEU A 122 -3.68 14.98 20.55
N LEU A 123 -4.03 15.40 21.74
CA LEU A 123 -3.88 16.81 22.11
C LEU A 123 -2.52 17.00 22.78
N THR A 124 -1.71 17.84 22.18
CA THR A 124 -0.43 18.24 22.77
C THR A 124 -0.59 19.57 23.46
N LYS A 125 -0.11 19.64 24.68
CA LYS A 125 -0.13 20.88 25.43
C LYS A 125 1.21 21.59 25.32
#